data_4674cef520a3b2d02fee0dd98b7c5a12
#
_entry.id   4674cef520a3b2d02fee0dd98b7c5a12
#
_cell.length_a   1.000
_cell.length_b   1.000
_cell.length_c   1.000
_cell.angle_alpha   90.00
_cell.angle_beta   90.00
_cell.angle_gamma   90.00
#
_symmetry.space_group_name_H-M   'P 1'
#
loop_
_entity.id
_entity.type
_entity.pdbx_description
1 polymer ?
#
loop_
_entity_poly.entity_id
_entity_poly.type
_entity_poly.pdbx_seq_one_letter_code
_entity_poly.pdbx_strand_id
1 'polypeptide(L)'
;MLTLALIGLAGGLITGISPCILPVLPVILLSGGAQSARGDAAQPLASRWRPYLVIAGLVVSFSLVTLVGSLLLGLLSLPQDVLRWAGLVVLALIGIGLIVPRFEELLEKPFAWIPRKAVGTERGGFGLGLALGAVYVPCAGPVLAAITVAGSTGRIGVETVVLTLSFAIGAAAPLLAFALAGRRMAERLAAFRRRQRGIRITGGVVMIALAVGLAFNLPQVLQRLVPDYTAQLQEQIAGSEEVTEALNLGGLVNDENRELDQCTNGAPELESCGTAPSITGIDAWVNTADGAAVDLADLRGRVVLIDFWAYSCINCQRSIPHVVAWDEAYRDAGLTVVGIHSPEYAFEKEPRNVEAGIRDFGIEYAVGLDNSLATWTNYRNRYWPAHYLIDAEGTVRHIAFGEGHYDRTERLIRELLEDANPGATLPAPTVIDDETPTLGSTTPETFLGTTKQVNFAGDERYRRSTTTFAFPREQAADSFALDGDWALGTQSITPAGAPASVRLEYTATEVRVVLGGEGTVTVTDGDRETRIDVSGVPRSYLLVQADSLGSGTLTVDVSPGVDAYSFTFG
;
A
#
# COMPACT_ATOMS: atom_id res chain seq x y z
N MET A 1 -2.09 -19.88 -9.79
CA MET A 1 -1.10 -20.09 -10.86
C MET A 1 -1.52 -19.42 -12.18
N LEU A 2 -2.66 -19.76 -12.79
CA LEU A 2 -3.09 -19.13 -14.06
C LEU A 2 -3.34 -17.62 -13.91
N THR A 3 -3.97 -17.20 -12.84
CA THR A 3 -4.26 -15.80 -12.50
C THR A 3 -2.98 -14.96 -12.34
N LEU A 4 -1.99 -15.48 -11.61
CA LEU A 4 -0.67 -14.85 -11.45
C LEU A 4 0.07 -14.70 -12.78
N ALA A 5 -0.02 -15.73 -13.65
CA ALA A 5 0.56 -15.67 -14.99
C ALA A 5 -0.13 -14.61 -15.86
N LEU A 6 -1.46 -14.46 -15.78
CA LEU A 6 -2.22 -13.44 -16.51
C LEU A 6 -1.92 -12.03 -16.00
N ILE A 7 -1.84 -11.84 -14.67
CA ILE A 7 -1.49 -10.56 -14.06
C ILE A 7 -0.05 -10.16 -14.44
N GLY A 8 0.91 -11.10 -14.37
CA GLY A 8 2.28 -10.87 -14.79
C GLY A 8 2.36 -10.47 -16.27
N LEU A 9 1.66 -11.18 -17.13
CA LEU A 9 1.64 -10.93 -18.59
C LEU A 9 1.01 -9.56 -18.91
N ALA A 10 -0.12 -9.21 -18.29
CA ALA A 10 -0.80 -7.93 -18.47
C ALA A 10 0.06 -6.77 -17.95
N GLY A 11 0.62 -6.90 -16.74
CA GLY A 11 1.54 -5.90 -16.18
C GLY A 11 2.80 -5.70 -17.02
N GLY A 12 3.37 -6.79 -17.54
CA GLY A 12 4.50 -6.77 -18.48
C GLY A 12 4.16 -6.07 -19.79
N LEU A 13 2.98 -6.32 -20.35
CA LEU A 13 2.51 -5.71 -21.59
C LEU A 13 2.32 -4.19 -21.44
N ILE A 14 1.73 -3.75 -20.33
CA ILE A 14 1.57 -2.32 -20.01
C ILE A 14 2.93 -1.66 -19.83
N THR A 15 3.85 -2.30 -19.10
CA THR A 15 5.21 -1.80 -18.89
C THR A 15 6.01 -1.78 -20.19
N GLY A 16 5.76 -2.72 -21.11
CA GLY A 16 6.37 -2.80 -22.43
C GLY A 16 6.03 -1.64 -23.37
N ILE A 17 4.95 -0.89 -23.09
CA ILE A 17 4.55 0.33 -23.84
C ILE A 17 4.99 1.60 -23.10
N SER A 18 5.61 1.49 -21.93
CA SER A 18 6.08 2.60 -21.10
C SER A 18 7.07 3.52 -21.83
N PRO A 19 7.04 4.85 -21.56
CA PRO A 19 7.93 5.82 -22.22
C PRO A 19 9.42 5.56 -21.95
N CYS A 20 9.77 4.76 -20.96
CA CYS A 20 11.15 4.35 -20.68
C CYS A 20 11.75 3.43 -21.76
N ILE A 21 10.92 2.75 -22.55
CA ILE A 21 11.35 1.82 -23.61
C ILE A 21 11.56 2.53 -24.94
N LEU A 22 10.87 3.65 -25.16
CA LEU A 22 10.97 4.44 -26.39
C LEU A 22 12.42 4.81 -26.79
N PRO A 23 13.34 5.19 -25.87
CA PRO A 23 14.74 5.48 -26.22
C PRO A 23 15.55 4.24 -26.61
N VAL A 24 15.16 3.04 -26.17
CA VAL A 24 15.86 1.77 -26.44
C VAL A 24 15.44 1.17 -27.79
N LEU A 25 14.22 1.49 -28.28
CA LEU A 25 13.72 1.07 -29.58
C LEU A 25 14.68 1.35 -30.75
N PRO A 26 15.29 2.56 -30.89
CA PRO A 26 16.24 2.83 -31.96
C PRO A 26 17.48 1.92 -31.92
N VAL A 27 17.96 1.58 -30.71
CA VAL A 27 19.13 0.69 -30.52
C VAL A 27 18.80 -0.73 -30.98
N ILE A 28 17.60 -1.24 -30.66
CA ILE A 28 17.12 -2.56 -31.07
C ILE A 28 16.91 -2.59 -32.58
N LEU A 29 16.32 -1.55 -33.16
CA LEU A 29 16.11 -1.44 -34.60
C LEU A 29 17.42 -1.35 -35.38
N LEU A 30 18.41 -0.62 -34.87
CA LEU A 30 19.74 -0.49 -35.47
C LEU A 30 20.55 -1.78 -35.36
N SER A 31 20.43 -2.51 -34.25
CA SER A 31 21.12 -3.80 -34.07
C SER A 31 20.51 -4.94 -34.91
N GLY A 32 19.21 -4.85 -35.20
CA GLY A 32 18.47 -5.86 -35.99
C GLY A 32 18.45 -5.64 -37.50
N GLY A 33 18.61 -4.39 -37.98
CA GLY A 33 18.36 -4.07 -39.38
C GLY A 33 19.43 -3.23 -40.13
N ALA A 34 20.35 -2.57 -39.43
CA ALA A 34 21.17 -1.53 -40.05
C ALA A 34 22.45 -2.02 -40.73
N GLN A 35 22.84 -3.28 -40.60
CA GLN A 35 24.01 -3.81 -41.32
C GLN A 35 23.69 -4.22 -42.77
N SER A 36 22.42 -4.36 -43.14
CA SER A 36 22.02 -4.70 -44.53
C SER A 36 22.06 -3.53 -45.53
N ALA A 37 22.39 -2.32 -45.08
CA ALA A 37 22.37 -1.11 -45.92
C ALA A 37 23.77 -0.55 -46.28
N ARG A 38 24.86 -1.21 -45.88
CA ARG A 38 26.20 -0.95 -46.42
C ARG A 38 26.48 -2.03 -47.47
N GLY A 39 26.45 -1.57 -48.74
CA GLY A 39 26.62 -2.45 -49.90
C GLY A 39 28.03 -3.00 -50.06
N ASP A 40 28.44 -3.89 -49.18
CA ASP A 40 29.55 -4.81 -49.40
C ASP A 40 29.04 -6.24 -49.54
N ALA A 41 29.20 -6.76 -50.73
CA ALA A 41 28.59 -8.02 -51.25
C ALA A 41 29.21 -9.32 -50.70
N ALA A 42 29.60 -9.39 -49.41
CA ALA A 42 30.25 -10.57 -48.86
C ALA A 42 29.96 -10.88 -47.37
N GLN A 43 28.74 -10.65 -46.88
CA GLN A 43 28.40 -11.11 -45.54
C GLN A 43 27.09 -11.92 -45.52
N PRO A 44 27.03 -13.07 -44.77
CA PRO A 44 25.90 -13.96 -44.77
C PRO A 44 24.66 -13.28 -44.20
N LEU A 45 23.50 -13.55 -44.82
CA LEU A 45 22.17 -13.09 -44.47
C LEU A 45 21.96 -13.16 -42.93
N ALA A 46 21.64 -12.05 -42.33
CA ALA A 46 21.33 -11.98 -40.88
C ALA A 46 20.29 -13.05 -40.51
N SER A 47 20.66 -13.98 -39.64
CA SER A 47 19.84 -15.10 -39.21
C SER A 47 18.46 -14.64 -38.77
N ARG A 48 17.40 -15.32 -39.21
CA ARG A 48 16.00 -15.09 -38.80
C ARG A 48 15.79 -15.22 -37.28
N TRP A 49 16.71 -15.88 -36.61
CA TRP A 49 16.69 -16.15 -35.16
C TRP A 49 17.25 -15.04 -34.30
N ARG A 50 17.91 -14.05 -34.87
CA ARG A 50 18.60 -12.97 -34.12
C ARG A 50 17.67 -12.16 -33.21
N PRO A 51 16.45 -11.73 -33.63
CA PRO A 51 15.50 -11.06 -32.74
C PRO A 51 15.08 -11.92 -31.55
N TYR A 52 14.87 -13.21 -31.79
CA TYR A 52 14.49 -14.15 -30.72
C TYR A 52 15.60 -14.37 -29.71
N LEU A 53 16.87 -14.40 -30.13
CA LEU A 53 18.02 -14.50 -29.25
C LEU A 53 18.22 -13.25 -28.38
N VAL A 54 17.96 -12.05 -28.92
CA VAL A 54 17.99 -10.80 -28.15
C VAL A 54 16.90 -10.80 -27.08
N ILE A 55 15.70 -11.23 -27.41
CA ILE A 55 14.59 -11.31 -26.47
C ILE A 55 14.82 -12.39 -25.41
N ALA A 56 15.32 -13.56 -25.80
CA ALA A 56 15.70 -14.62 -24.85
C ALA A 56 16.78 -14.12 -23.88
N GLY A 57 17.79 -13.41 -24.37
CA GLY A 57 18.82 -12.79 -23.53
C GLY A 57 18.25 -11.75 -22.56
N LEU A 58 17.31 -10.93 -23.01
CA LEU A 58 16.64 -9.92 -22.18
C LEU A 58 15.80 -10.57 -21.08
N VAL A 59 14.97 -11.57 -21.40
CA VAL A 59 14.15 -12.31 -20.42
C VAL A 59 15.03 -13.00 -19.38
N VAL A 60 16.08 -13.68 -19.81
CA VAL A 60 17.01 -14.39 -18.90
C VAL A 60 17.76 -13.40 -18.00
N SER A 61 18.30 -12.31 -18.56
CA SER A 61 19.00 -11.28 -17.79
C SER A 61 18.09 -10.60 -16.77
N PHE A 62 16.90 -10.19 -17.20
CA PHE A 62 15.93 -9.55 -16.32
C PHE A 62 15.52 -10.48 -15.18
N SER A 63 15.14 -11.72 -15.48
CA SER A 63 14.76 -12.71 -14.47
C SER A 63 15.89 -13.01 -13.50
N LEU A 64 17.12 -13.18 -14.02
CA LEU A 64 18.30 -13.46 -13.18
C LEU A 64 18.63 -12.28 -12.27
N VAL A 65 18.68 -11.06 -12.80
CA VAL A 65 19.02 -9.85 -12.02
C VAL A 65 17.94 -9.56 -11.00
N THR A 66 16.67 -9.79 -11.32
CA THR A 66 15.55 -9.60 -10.39
C THR A 66 15.62 -10.63 -9.25
N LEU A 67 15.80 -11.92 -9.56
CA LEU A 67 15.86 -12.99 -8.56
C LEU A 67 17.11 -12.90 -7.68
N VAL A 68 18.28 -12.64 -8.28
CA VAL A 68 19.54 -12.46 -7.52
C VAL A 68 19.51 -11.14 -6.74
N GLY A 69 18.97 -10.09 -7.33
CA GLY A 69 18.80 -8.80 -6.68
C GLY A 69 17.90 -8.89 -5.45
N SER A 70 16.75 -9.55 -5.53
CA SER A 70 15.84 -9.75 -4.40
C SER A 70 16.50 -10.60 -3.29
N LEU A 71 17.26 -11.64 -3.65
CA LEU A 71 18.00 -12.46 -2.68
C LEU A 71 19.09 -11.66 -1.95
N LEU A 72 19.86 -10.85 -2.70
CA LEU A 72 20.92 -10.01 -2.12
C LEU A 72 20.35 -8.91 -1.22
N LEU A 73 19.21 -8.35 -1.58
CA LEU A 73 18.52 -7.32 -0.79
C LEU A 73 17.94 -7.89 0.50
N GLY A 74 17.38 -9.10 0.46
CA GLY A 74 16.90 -9.82 1.65
C GLY A 74 18.06 -10.15 2.63
N LEU A 75 19.27 -10.42 2.09
CA LEU A 75 20.45 -10.72 2.91
C LEU A 75 21.13 -9.47 3.51
N LEU A 76 21.02 -8.29 2.86
CA LEU A 76 21.74 -7.08 3.28
C LEU A 76 20.92 -6.12 4.14
N SER A 77 19.61 -6.33 4.30
CA SER A 77 18.68 -5.47 5.09
C SER A 77 18.89 -3.97 4.85
N LEU A 78 19.17 -3.57 3.60
CA LEU A 78 19.45 -2.18 3.25
C LEU A 78 18.18 -1.33 3.32
N PRO A 79 18.22 -0.11 3.89
CA PRO A 79 17.08 0.82 3.91
C PRO A 79 16.58 1.08 2.48
N GLN A 80 15.25 1.06 2.30
CA GLN A 80 14.61 1.26 0.98
C GLN A 80 15.00 2.58 0.31
N ASP A 81 15.33 3.60 1.10
CA ASP A 81 15.77 4.91 0.61
C ASP A 81 17.10 4.85 -0.16
N VAL A 82 18.04 4.02 0.26
CA VAL A 82 19.33 3.84 -0.42
C VAL A 82 19.14 3.27 -1.82
N LEU A 83 18.22 2.32 -1.96
CA LEU A 83 17.90 1.70 -3.25
C LEU A 83 17.22 2.68 -4.20
N ARG A 84 16.30 3.49 -3.69
CA ARG A 84 15.61 4.54 -4.43
C ARG A 84 16.61 5.56 -4.98
N TRP A 85 17.51 6.07 -4.14
CA TRP A 85 18.52 7.04 -4.55
C TRP A 85 19.54 6.44 -5.53
N ALA A 86 19.96 5.19 -5.33
CA ALA A 86 20.84 4.49 -6.26
C ALA A 86 20.20 4.34 -7.65
N GLY A 87 18.92 3.95 -7.70
CA GLY A 87 18.16 3.85 -8.96
C GLY A 87 18.04 5.20 -9.69
N LEU A 88 17.78 6.29 -8.96
CA LEU A 88 17.69 7.65 -9.50
C LEU A 88 19.04 8.13 -10.07
N VAL A 89 20.14 7.84 -9.37
CA VAL A 89 21.50 8.19 -9.85
C VAL A 89 21.82 7.44 -11.14
N VAL A 90 21.53 6.13 -11.21
CA VAL A 90 21.75 5.33 -12.43
C VAL A 90 20.91 5.86 -13.58
N LEU A 91 19.65 6.19 -13.36
CA LEU A 91 18.76 6.75 -14.37
C LEU A 91 19.26 8.10 -14.91
N ALA A 92 19.74 8.98 -14.01
CA ALA A 92 20.33 10.26 -14.37
C ALA A 92 21.63 10.10 -15.17
N LEU A 93 22.49 9.17 -14.78
CA LEU A 93 23.75 8.87 -15.50
C LEU A 93 23.48 8.35 -16.91
N ILE A 94 22.49 7.47 -17.09
CA ILE A 94 22.09 6.98 -18.42
C ILE A 94 21.53 8.15 -19.27
N GLY A 95 20.70 9.02 -18.68
CA GLY A 95 20.18 10.22 -19.36
C GLY A 95 21.26 11.16 -19.83
N ILE A 96 22.26 11.42 -19.00
CA ILE A 96 23.43 12.25 -19.34
C ILE A 96 24.27 11.58 -20.45
N GLY A 97 24.49 10.26 -20.38
CA GLY A 97 25.21 9.49 -21.41
C GLY A 97 24.53 9.57 -22.78
N LEU A 98 23.19 9.61 -22.83
CA LEU A 98 22.43 9.79 -24.07
C LEU A 98 22.62 11.22 -24.68
N ILE A 99 22.77 12.25 -23.85
CA ILE A 99 22.92 13.65 -24.28
C ILE A 99 24.36 13.93 -24.68
N VAL A 100 25.34 13.45 -23.91
CA VAL A 100 26.77 13.77 -24.08
C VAL A 100 27.56 12.54 -24.54
N PRO A 101 27.87 12.37 -25.82
CA PRO A 101 28.58 11.20 -26.35
C PRO A 101 29.97 10.96 -25.74
N ARG A 102 30.64 12.01 -25.27
CA ARG A 102 31.94 11.90 -24.58
C ARG A 102 31.85 11.21 -23.20
N PHE A 103 30.70 11.27 -22.58
CA PHE A 103 30.45 10.61 -21.28
C PHE A 103 30.25 9.10 -21.48
N GLU A 104 29.72 8.67 -22.61
CA GLU A 104 29.60 7.27 -23.03
C GLU A 104 31.01 6.62 -23.15
N GLU A 105 31.97 7.33 -23.78
CA GLU A 105 33.38 6.88 -23.89
C GLU A 105 34.08 6.77 -22.51
N LEU A 106 33.73 7.64 -21.56
CA LEU A 106 34.30 7.64 -20.21
C LEU A 106 33.76 6.48 -19.36
N LEU A 107 32.47 6.17 -19.49
CA LEU A 107 31.79 5.05 -18.82
C LEU A 107 32.22 3.69 -19.43
N GLU A 108 32.59 3.64 -20.70
CA GLU A 108 33.11 2.42 -21.35
C GLU A 108 34.55 2.09 -20.95
N LYS A 109 35.37 3.06 -20.52
CA LYS A 109 36.78 2.85 -20.14
C LYS A 109 37.02 1.78 -19.06
N PRO A 110 36.28 1.72 -17.93
CA PRO A 110 36.47 0.68 -16.93
C PRO A 110 36.06 -0.71 -17.44
N PHE A 111 35.17 -0.80 -18.43
CA PHE A 111 34.74 -2.07 -19.05
C PHE A 111 35.56 -2.45 -20.29
N ALA A 112 36.47 -1.60 -20.77
CA ALA A 112 37.37 -1.87 -21.88
C ALA A 112 38.40 -2.99 -21.56
N TRP A 113 38.55 -3.36 -20.29
CA TRP A 113 39.40 -4.44 -19.84
C TRP A 113 38.79 -5.84 -20.08
N ILE A 114 37.49 -5.94 -20.37
CA ILE A 114 36.88 -7.19 -20.76
C ILE A 114 37.26 -7.49 -22.22
N PRO A 115 38.05 -8.56 -22.50
CA PRO A 115 38.53 -8.83 -23.85
C PRO A 115 37.34 -9.05 -24.79
N ARG A 116 37.15 -8.14 -25.72
CA ARG A 116 36.17 -8.25 -26.84
C ARG A 116 36.72 -9.30 -27.83
N LYS A 117 36.79 -10.58 -27.45
CA LYS A 117 36.94 -11.65 -28.43
C LYS A 117 35.73 -11.57 -29.35
N ALA A 118 35.99 -11.45 -30.63
CA ALA A 118 34.96 -11.47 -31.69
C ALA A 118 34.11 -12.75 -31.55
N VAL A 119 33.01 -12.65 -30.82
CA VAL A 119 32.03 -13.71 -30.67
C VAL A 119 31.23 -13.70 -31.97
N GLY A 120 31.27 -14.83 -32.68
CA GLY A 120 30.65 -15.00 -33.98
C GLY A 120 29.21 -14.49 -34.01
N THR A 121 28.79 -14.00 -35.18
CA THR A 121 27.59 -13.19 -35.48
C THR A 121 26.26 -13.68 -34.90
N GLU A 122 26.12 -14.94 -34.52
CA GLU A 122 24.90 -15.48 -33.89
C GLU A 122 24.87 -15.30 -32.36
N ARG A 123 26.02 -15.44 -31.69
CA ARG A 123 26.12 -15.26 -30.23
C ARG A 123 26.06 -13.79 -29.76
N GLY A 124 26.31 -12.82 -30.65
CA GLY A 124 26.25 -11.38 -30.37
C GLY A 124 24.82 -10.88 -30.05
N GLY A 125 23.78 -11.53 -30.55
CA GLY A 125 22.38 -11.18 -30.26
C GLY A 125 21.97 -11.45 -28.81
N PHE A 126 22.35 -12.59 -28.27
CA PHE A 126 22.06 -12.96 -26.88
C PHE A 126 22.81 -12.07 -25.89
N GLY A 127 24.09 -11.76 -26.14
CA GLY A 127 24.88 -10.85 -25.30
C GLY A 127 24.32 -9.42 -25.25
N LEU A 128 23.78 -8.93 -26.38
CA LEU A 128 23.07 -7.65 -26.43
C LEU A 128 21.80 -7.67 -25.60
N GLY A 129 21.04 -8.78 -25.68
CA GLY A 129 19.84 -8.98 -24.85
C GLY A 129 20.15 -9.00 -23.36
N LEU A 130 21.24 -9.65 -22.95
CA LEU A 130 21.74 -9.64 -21.58
C LEU A 130 22.06 -8.23 -21.07
N ALA A 131 22.74 -7.41 -21.85
CA ALA A 131 23.09 -6.04 -21.50
C ALA A 131 21.85 -5.14 -21.39
N LEU A 132 20.89 -5.30 -22.31
CA LEU A 132 19.62 -4.56 -22.28
C LEU A 132 18.76 -4.93 -21.08
N GLY A 133 18.72 -6.21 -20.67
CA GLY A 133 17.96 -6.67 -19.52
C GLY A 133 18.49 -6.08 -18.20
N ALA A 134 19.80 -5.92 -18.05
CA ALA A 134 20.40 -5.29 -16.86
C ALA A 134 20.04 -3.78 -16.77
N VAL A 135 19.99 -3.08 -17.90
CA VAL A 135 19.62 -1.67 -17.94
C VAL A 135 18.11 -1.46 -17.68
N TYR A 136 17.30 -2.51 -17.89
CA TYR A 136 15.85 -2.45 -17.74
C TYR A 136 15.34 -2.52 -16.28
N VAL A 137 16.16 -3.06 -15.39
CA VAL A 137 15.79 -3.29 -13.97
C VAL A 137 15.31 -2.03 -13.25
N PRO A 138 15.97 -0.85 -13.33
CA PRO A 138 15.49 0.35 -12.63
C PRO A 138 14.15 0.89 -13.17
N CYS A 139 13.78 0.56 -14.42
CA CYS A 139 12.52 1.01 -15.00
C CYS A 139 11.31 0.14 -14.59
N ALA A 140 11.55 -1.04 -14.08
CA ALA A 140 10.54 -1.95 -13.55
C ALA A 140 10.24 -1.73 -12.05
N GLY A 141 10.68 -0.59 -11.48
CA GLY A 141 10.63 -0.26 -10.06
C GLY A 141 9.33 -0.58 -9.32
N PRO A 142 8.13 -0.19 -9.81
CA PRO A 142 6.87 -0.51 -9.13
C PRO A 142 6.56 -2.01 -9.07
N VAL A 143 6.95 -2.77 -10.10
CA VAL A 143 6.77 -4.22 -10.16
C VAL A 143 7.85 -4.92 -9.32
N LEU A 144 9.07 -4.39 -9.32
CA LEU A 144 10.13 -4.87 -8.44
C LEU A 144 9.78 -4.65 -6.97
N ALA A 145 9.14 -3.54 -6.61
CA ALA A 145 8.64 -3.31 -5.26
C ALA A 145 7.61 -4.37 -4.86
N ALA A 146 6.68 -4.74 -5.74
CA ALA A 146 5.72 -5.82 -5.50
C ALA A 146 6.42 -7.19 -5.39
N ILE A 147 7.44 -7.46 -6.22
CA ILE A 147 8.21 -8.72 -6.19
C ILE A 147 9.14 -8.77 -4.97
N THR A 148 9.73 -7.64 -4.53
CA THR A 148 10.57 -7.58 -3.32
C THR A 148 9.74 -7.75 -2.07
N VAL A 149 8.54 -7.22 -1.99
CA VAL A 149 7.59 -7.49 -0.90
C VAL A 149 7.21 -8.97 -0.88
N ALA A 150 6.97 -9.58 -2.04
CA ALA A 150 6.74 -11.04 -2.14
C ALA A 150 8.01 -11.87 -1.87
N GLY A 151 9.20 -11.33 -2.08
CA GLY A 151 10.50 -12.00 -1.87
C GLY A 151 11.11 -11.79 -0.49
N SER A 152 10.69 -10.77 0.26
CA SER A 152 11.19 -10.47 1.62
C SER A 152 10.78 -11.54 2.66
N THR A 153 9.85 -12.43 2.31
CA THR A 153 9.47 -13.61 3.10
C THR A 153 10.50 -14.76 3.04
N GLY A 154 11.69 -14.51 2.46
CA GLY A 154 12.85 -15.41 2.55
C GLY A 154 12.79 -16.71 1.74
N ARG A 155 11.73 -16.95 0.96
CA ARG A 155 11.63 -18.12 0.07
C ARG A 155 11.18 -17.70 -1.32
N ILE A 156 12.05 -17.91 -2.31
CA ILE A 156 11.70 -17.79 -3.73
C ILE A 156 10.81 -18.99 -4.07
N GLY A 157 9.50 -18.84 -3.95
CA GLY A 157 8.51 -19.85 -4.33
C GLY A 157 8.36 -19.97 -5.85
N VAL A 158 7.76 -21.07 -6.31
CA VAL A 158 7.41 -21.29 -7.73
C VAL A 158 6.53 -20.14 -8.27
N GLU A 159 5.74 -19.51 -7.44
CA GLU A 159 4.84 -18.40 -7.77
C GLU A 159 5.58 -17.12 -8.16
N THR A 160 6.63 -16.77 -7.43
CA THR A 160 7.51 -15.63 -7.75
C THR A 160 8.22 -15.85 -9.09
N VAL A 161 8.64 -17.08 -9.37
CA VAL A 161 9.26 -17.43 -10.65
C VAL A 161 8.26 -17.34 -11.81
N VAL A 162 7.03 -17.84 -11.62
CA VAL A 162 5.94 -17.78 -12.62
C VAL A 162 5.56 -16.32 -12.90
N LEU A 163 5.38 -15.51 -11.87
CA LEU A 163 5.06 -14.08 -11.99
C LEU A 163 6.17 -13.33 -12.74
N THR A 164 7.43 -13.54 -12.36
CA THR A 164 8.59 -12.88 -12.99
C THR A 164 8.76 -13.27 -14.44
N LEU A 165 8.62 -14.56 -14.77
CA LEU A 165 8.69 -15.06 -16.14
C LEU A 165 7.53 -14.56 -16.99
N SER A 166 6.31 -14.57 -16.48
CA SER A 166 5.11 -14.08 -17.18
C SER A 166 5.22 -12.58 -17.46
N PHE A 167 5.71 -11.81 -16.49
CA PHE A 167 5.97 -10.39 -16.66
C PHE A 167 7.05 -10.13 -17.71
N ALA A 168 8.16 -10.86 -17.67
CA ALA A 168 9.24 -10.72 -18.64
C ALA A 168 8.78 -11.06 -20.07
N ILE A 169 7.93 -12.08 -20.23
CA ILE A 169 7.31 -12.46 -21.52
C ILE A 169 6.34 -11.37 -21.98
N GLY A 170 5.51 -10.83 -21.07
CA GLY A 170 4.59 -9.74 -21.35
C GLY A 170 5.30 -8.48 -21.84
N ALA A 171 6.39 -8.09 -21.18
CA ALA A 171 7.21 -6.95 -21.57
C ALA A 171 7.97 -7.17 -22.89
N ALA A 172 8.35 -8.42 -23.18
CA ALA A 172 9.03 -8.79 -24.40
C ALA A 172 8.11 -8.80 -25.65
N ALA A 173 6.81 -9.05 -25.49
CA ALA A 173 5.85 -9.17 -26.59
C ALA A 173 5.73 -7.90 -27.45
N PRO A 174 5.56 -6.67 -26.91
CA PRO A 174 5.57 -5.44 -27.71
C PRO A 174 6.91 -5.22 -28.41
N LEU A 175 8.03 -5.50 -27.74
CA LEU A 175 9.38 -5.36 -28.32
C LEU A 175 9.58 -6.30 -29.50
N LEU A 176 9.07 -7.53 -29.41
CA LEU A 176 9.08 -8.49 -30.52
C LEU A 176 8.24 -7.98 -31.69
N ALA A 177 7.03 -7.50 -31.41
CA ALA A 177 6.14 -6.95 -32.42
C ALA A 177 6.80 -5.77 -33.16
N PHE A 178 7.44 -4.86 -32.44
CA PHE A 178 8.19 -3.74 -33.04
C PHE A 178 9.44 -4.20 -33.78
N ALA A 179 10.17 -5.21 -33.28
CA ALA A 179 11.34 -5.76 -33.97
C ALA A 179 10.95 -6.45 -35.30
N LEU A 180 9.81 -7.13 -35.34
CA LEU A 180 9.28 -7.78 -36.55
C LEU A 180 8.66 -6.77 -37.53
N ALA A 181 7.91 -5.77 -37.03
CA ALA A 181 7.35 -4.69 -37.82
C ALA A 181 8.43 -3.76 -38.39
N GLY A 182 9.54 -3.57 -37.67
CA GLY A 182 10.64 -2.68 -38.04
C GLY A 182 11.29 -3.03 -39.39
N ARG A 183 11.20 -4.27 -39.84
CA ARG A 183 11.70 -4.72 -41.15
C ARG A 183 10.94 -4.09 -42.32
N ARG A 184 9.62 -3.91 -42.19
CA ARG A 184 8.77 -3.22 -43.22
C ARG A 184 8.80 -1.68 -43.07
N MET A 185 9.11 -1.20 -41.85
CA MET A 185 9.11 0.21 -41.51
C MET A 185 10.48 0.87 -41.80
N ALA A 186 11.58 0.10 -41.73
CA ALA A 186 12.96 0.61 -41.96
C ALA A 186 13.16 1.15 -43.38
N GLU A 187 12.45 0.63 -44.39
CA GLU A 187 12.51 1.11 -45.77
C GLU A 187 11.86 2.50 -45.99
N ARG A 188 10.91 2.88 -45.10
CA ARG A 188 10.24 4.21 -45.12
C ARG A 188 10.92 5.26 -44.22
N LEU A 189 11.89 4.88 -43.41
CA LEU A 189 12.51 5.69 -42.36
C LEU A 189 13.85 6.35 -42.73
N ALA A 190 14.12 6.61 -44.01
CA ALA A 190 15.26 7.47 -44.43
C ALA A 190 15.21 8.87 -43.78
N ALA A 191 14.01 9.39 -43.48
CA ALA A 191 13.80 10.60 -42.70
C ALA A 191 14.22 10.49 -41.22
N PHE A 192 14.20 9.29 -40.63
CA PHE A 192 14.56 9.05 -39.24
C PHE A 192 16.08 9.16 -39.01
N ARG A 193 16.89 8.77 -39.97
CA ARG A 193 18.36 8.88 -39.89
C ARG A 193 18.85 10.34 -39.81
N ARG A 194 18.14 11.28 -40.40
CA ARG A 194 18.52 12.72 -40.33
C ARG A 194 18.24 13.34 -38.95
N ARG A 195 17.36 12.73 -38.11
CA ARG A 195 16.97 13.23 -36.78
C ARG A 195 17.49 12.39 -35.62
N GLN A 196 18.37 11.44 -35.86
CA GLN A 196 18.87 10.51 -34.83
C GLN A 196 19.49 11.23 -33.63
N ARG A 197 20.22 12.33 -33.86
CA ARG A 197 20.81 13.16 -32.80
C ARG A 197 19.74 13.86 -31.96
N GLY A 198 18.69 14.38 -32.59
CA GLY A 198 17.58 15.01 -31.91
C GLY A 198 16.83 14.01 -31.02
N ILE A 199 16.56 12.80 -31.53
CA ILE A 199 15.84 11.73 -30.77
C ILE A 199 16.66 11.28 -29.57
N ARG A 200 18.00 11.14 -29.69
CA ARG A 200 18.89 10.81 -28.56
C ARG A 200 18.85 11.89 -27.47
N ILE A 201 18.94 13.14 -27.86
CA ILE A 201 18.90 14.29 -26.93
C ILE A 201 17.53 14.38 -26.27
N THR A 202 16.44 14.26 -27.03
CA THR A 202 15.07 14.29 -26.47
C THR A 202 14.85 13.12 -25.50
N GLY A 203 15.30 11.91 -25.83
CA GLY A 203 15.25 10.75 -24.94
C GLY A 203 16.03 10.96 -23.64
N GLY A 204 17.23 11.50 -23.72
CA GLY A 204 18.06 11.82 -22.56
C GLY A 204 17.45 12.91 -21.68
N VAL A 205 16.88 13.97 -22.28
CA VAL A 205 16.17 15.04 -21.55
C VAL A 205 14.93 14.48 -20.84
N VAL A 206 14.14 13.64 -21.50
CA VAL A 206 12.96 12.98 -20.89
C VAL A 206 13.39 12.09 -19.72
N MET A 207 14.48 11.33 -19.84
CA MET A 207 14.97 10.49 -18.75
C MET A 207 15.45 11.31 -17.54
N ILE A 208 16.17 12.42 -17.78
CA ILE A 208 16.60 13.31 -16.70
C ILE A 208 15.39 14.00 -16.06
N ALA A 209 14.43 14.48 -16.85
CA ALA A 209 13.20 15.08 -16.36
C ALA A 209 12.39 14.06 -15.52
N LEU A 210 12.37 12.80 -15.93
CA LEU A 210 11.72 11.71 -15.19
C LEU A 210 12.46 11.41 -13.88
N ALA A 211 13.80 11.37 -13.90
CA ALA A 211 14.61 11.17 -12.69
C ALA A 211 14.42 12.32 -11.68
N VAL A 212 14.41 13.56 -12.14
CA VAL A 212 14.13 14.75 -11.33
C VAL A 212 12.68 14.72 -10.83
N GLY A 213 11.73 14.37 -11.69
CA GLY A 213 10.32 14.22 -11.31
C GLY A 213 10.12 13.17 -10.21
N LEU A 214 10.78 12.02 -10.32
CA LEU A 214 10.74 10.96 -9.30
C LEU A 214 11.41 11.38 -7.99
N ALA A 215 12.51 12.15 -8.06
CA ALA A 215 13.19 12.69 -6.87
C ALA A 215 12.27 13.66 -6.10
N PHE A 216 11.47 14.45 -6.80
CA PHE A 216 10.51 15.40 -6.21
C PHE A 216 9.08 14.84 -6.10
N ASN A 217 8.87 13.53 -6.25
CA ASN A 217 7.55 12.89 -6.24
C ASN A 217 6.53 13.50 -7.24
N LEU A 218 7.02 14.08 -8.34
CA LEU A 218 6.20 14.70 -9.38
C LEU A 218 5.18 13.74 -10.04
N PRO A 219 5.43 12.42 -10.19
CA PRO A 219 4.43 11.50 -10.72
C PRO A 219 3.15 11.46 -9.89
N GLN A 220 3.24 11.61 -8.58
CA GLN A 220 2.07 11.72 -7.69
C GLN A 220 1.29 13.02 -7.95
N VAL A 221 1.97 14.08 -8.39
CA VAL A 221 1.35 15.36 -8.77
C VAL A 221 0.74 15.26 -10.18
N LEU A 222 1.40 14.53 -11.11
CA LEU A 222 0.90 14.36 -12.48
C LEU A 222 -0.28 13.37 -12.58
N GLN A 223 -0.29 12.31 -11.76
CA GLN A 223 -1.44 11.39 -11.68
C GLN A 223 -2.74 12.11 -11.29
N ARG A 224 -2.62 13.24 -10.58
CA ARG A 224 -3.76 14.10 -10.21
C ARG A 224 -4.23 15.04 -11.31
N LEU A 225 -3.48 15.13 -12.43
CA LEU A 225 -3.82 15.98 -13.58
C LEU A 225 -4.45 15.19 -14.74
N VAL A 226 -4.47 13.85 -14.66
CA VAL A 226 -5.09 12.98 -15.67
C VAL A 226 -6.53 12.73 -15.27
N PRO A 227 -7.52 12.97 -16.18
CA PRO A 227 -8.93 12.75 -15.85
C PRO A 227 -9.23 11.30 -15.46
N ASP A 228 -10.21 11.12 -14.57
CA ASP A 228 -10.63 9.92 -13.83
C ASP A 228 -11.16 8.71 -14.65
N TYR A 229 -10.83 8.55 -15.93
CA TYR A 229 -11.28 7.35 -16.66
C TYR A 229 -10.66 6.04 -16.15
N THR A 230 -9.50 6.14 -15.46
CA THR A 230 -8.88 4.97 -14.79
C THR A 230 -9.57 4.62 -13.48
N ALA A 231 -10.14 5.61 -12.77
CA ALA A 231 -10.93 5.38 -11.56
C ALA A 231 -12.22 4.64 -11.89
N GLN A 232 -12.93 5.02 -12.96
CA GLN A 232 -14.14 4.33 -13.42
C GLN A 232 -13.85 2.88 -13.86
N LEU A 233 -12.72 2.62 -14.51
CA LEU A 233 -12.31 1.27 -14.87
C LEU A 233 -11.91 0.44 -13.63
N GLN A 234 -11.28 1.08 -12.66
CA GLN A 234 -10.88 0.47 -11.39
C GLN A 234 -12.11 0.18 -10.52
N GLU A 235 -13.11 1.07 -10.52
CA GLU A 235 -14.40 0.92 -9.84
C GLU A 235 -15.24 -0.20 -10.48
N GLN A 236 -15.24 -0.32 -11.82
CA GLN A 236 -15.89 -1.42 -12.54
C GLN A 236 -15.22 -2.78 -12.30
N ILE A 237 -13.90 -2.82 -12.13
CA ILE A 237 -13.15 -4.05 -11.82
C ILE A 237 -13.27 -4.40 -10.34
N ALA A 238 -13.21 -3.42 -9.43
CA ALA A 238 -13.39 -3.61 -7.99
C ALA A 238 -14.84 -3.90 -7.59
N GLY A 239 -15.81 -3.47 -8.39
CA GLY A 239 -17.24 -3.70 -8.17
C GLY A 239 -17.77 -5.05 -8.68
N SER A 240 -16.92 -5.93 -9.24
CA SER A 240 -17.36 -7.29 -9.55
C SER A 240 -17.36 -8.15 -8.29
N GLU A 241 -18.49 -8.78 -7.96
CA GLU A 241 -18.66 -9.65 -6.80
C GLU A 241 -17.55 -10.72 -6.71
N GLU A 242 -17.13 -11.31 -7.85
CA GLU A 242 -16.07 -12.31 -7.94
C GLU A 242 -14.67 -11.76 -7.56
N VAL A 243 -14.37 -10.49 -7.85
CA VAL A 243 -13.08 -9.86 -7.48
C VAL A 243 -13.12 -9.41 -6.02
N THR A 244 -14.27 -8.97 -5.53
CA THR A 244 -14.48 -8.60 -4.13
C THR A 244 -14.39 -9.83 -3.24
N GLU A 245 -14.94 -10.96 -3.63
CA GLU A 245 -14.87 -12.24 -2.90
C GLU A 245 -13.45 -12.83 -2.92
N ALA A 246 -12.73 -12.73 -4.04
CA ALA A 246 -11.31 -13.11 -4.15
C ALA A 246 -10.35 -12.18 -3.37
N LEU A 247 -10.80 -10.97 -3.01
CA LEU A 247 -10.05 -9.96 -2.26
C LEU A 247 -10.55 -9.79 -0.82
N ASN A 248 -11.44 -10.64 -0.35
CA ASN A 248 -12.09 -10.51 0.96
C ASN A 248 -11.13 -10.48 2.16
N LEU A 249 -9.95 -11.10 2.02
CA LEU A 249 -8.83 -10.87 2.93
C LEU A 249 -7.81 -9.97 2.22
N GLY A 250 -7.30 -8.95 2.90
CA GLY A 250 -6.28 -8.04 2.37
C GLY A 250 -4.91 -8.71 2.21
N GLY A 251 -3.98 -7.98 1.61
CA GLY A 251 -2.58 -8.36 1.56
C GLY A 251 -2.24 -9.46 0.55
N LEU A 252 -0.94 -9.77 0.49
CA LEU A 252 -0.41 -10.83 -0.37
C LEU A 252 -0.60 -12.19 0.29
N VAL A 253 -1.15 -13.15 -0.46
CA VAL A 253 -1.25 -14.54 -0.02
C VAL A 253 0.15 -15.17 -0.06
N ASN A 254 0.57 -15.74 1.06
CA ASN A 254 1.83 -16.47 1.22
C ASN A 254 1.58 -17.83 1.87
N ASP A 255 2.65 -18.59 2.12
CA ASP A 255 2.54 -19.94 2.71
C ASP A 255 2.04 -19.93 4.16
N GLU A 256 2.20 -18.80 4.90
CA GLU A 256 1.78 -18.67 6.29
C GLU A 256 0.29 -18.29 6.42
N ASN A 257 -0.26 -17.54 5.45
CA ASN A 257 -1.56 -16.90 5.61
C ASN A 257 -2.64 -17.40 4.62
N ARG A 258 -2.29 -18.31 3.72
CA ARG A 258 -3.22 -18.81 2.68
C ARG A 258 -4.44 -19.52 3.26
N GLU A 259 -4.30 -20.15 4.44
CA GLU A 259 -5.37 -20.93 5.05
C GLU A 259 -6.34 -20.08 5.87
N LEU A 260 -6.02 -18.80 6.10
CA LEU A 260 -6.94 -17.86 6.76
C LEU A 260 -8.27 -17.70 5.99
N ASP A 261 -8.28 -17.95 4.66
CA ASP A 261 -9.50 -17.97 3.86
C ASP A 261 -10.49 -19.09 4.24
N GLN A 262 -10.06 -20.06 5.06
CA GLN A 262 -10.93 -21.12 5.57
C GLN A 262 -11.79 -20.64 6.73
N CYS A 263 -11.49 -19.46 7.31
CA CYS A 263 -12.33 -18.85 8.32
C CYS A 263 -13.39 -17.95 7.72
N THR A 264 -14.60 -18.07 8.26
CA THR A 264 -15.71 -17.15 8.01
C THR A 264 -15.65 -16.02 9.02
N ASN A 265 -15.75 -14.76 8.53
CA ASN A 265 -15.80 -13.61 9.43
C ASN A 265 -16.96 -13.74 10.42
N GLY A 266 -16.65 -13.67 11.71
CA GLY A 266 -17.65 -13.73 12.80
C GLY A 266 -18.39 -15.07 12.89
N ALA A 267 -17.76 -16.19 12.51
CA ALA A 267 -18.35 -17.51 12.63
C ALA A 267 -18.89 -17.76 14.04
N PRO A 268 -20.06 -18.42 14.20
CA PRO A 268 -20.64 -18.67 15.52
C PRO A 268 -19.91 -19.75 16.30
N GLU A 269 -19.08 -20.56 15.67
CA GLU A 269 -18.34 -21.68 16.23
C GLU A 269 -16.86 -21.60 15.84
N LEU A 270 -16.00 -22.34 16.55
CA LEU A 270 -14.57 -22.42 16.23
C LEU A 270 -14.37 -23.14 14.89
N GLU A 271 -13.56 -22.54 14.05
CA GLU A 271 -13.13 -23.10 12.76
C GLU A 271 -11.65 -23.54 12.83
N SER A 272 -11.06 -23.96 11.72
CA SER A 272 -9.64 -24.26 11.61
C SER A 272 -9.08 -23.57 10.35
N CYS A 273 -8.32 -22.51 10.55
CA CYS A 273 -7.90 -21.57 9.52
C CYS A 273 -6.38 -21.55 9.32
N GLY A 274 -5.75 -22.67 9.65
CA GLY A 274 -4.30 -22.85 9.51
C GLY A 274 -3.51 -22.27 10.69
N THR A 275 -2.20 -22.42 10.59
CA THR A 275 -1.27 -21.90 11.60
C THR A 275 -1.29 -20.36 11.59
N ALA A 276 -1.32 -19.76 12.77
CA ALA A 276 -1.27 -18.31 12.92
C ALA A 276 -0.02 -17.74 12.25
N PRO A 277 -0.17 -16.72 11.38
CA PRO A 277 0.97 -16.05 10.78
C PRO A 277 1.87 -15.38 11.83
N SER A 278 3.16 -15.29 11.53
CA SER A 278 4.12 -14.65 12.43
C SER A 278 3.88 -13.14 12.58
N ILE A 279 4.15 -12.61 13.77
CA ILE A 279 4.18 -11.17 14.04
C ILE A 279 5.51 -10.64 13.51
N THR A 280 5.46 -9.69 12.56
CA THR A 280 6.64 -9.20 11.86
C THR A 280 6.61 -7.68 11.69
N GLY A 281 7.80 -7.06 11.55
CA GLY A 281 7.90 -5.62 11.22
C GLY A 281 7.38 -4.68 12.31
N ILE A 282 7.40 -5.13 13.56
CA ILE A 282 7.06 -4.29 14.72
C ILE A 282 8.21 -3.34 15.03
N ASP A 283 7.93 -2.05 15.05
CA ASP A 283 8.94 -1.01 15.32
C ASP A 283 9.30 -0.90 16.80
N ALA A 284 8.33 -1.10 17.68
CA ALA A 284 8.51 -1.06 19.13
C ALA A 284 7.43 -1.89 19.84
N TRP A 285 7.76 -2.36 21.04
CA TRP A 285 6.83 -3.04 21.93
C TRP A 285 6.61 -2.22 23.20
N VAL A 286 5.36 -2.13 23.64
CA VAL A 286 4.92 -1.50 24.89
C VAL A 286 4.29 -2.55 25.77
N ASN A 287 4.37 -2.38 27.09
CA ASN A 287 3.90 -3.34 28.11
C ASN A 287 4.57 -4.73 28.04
N THR A 288 5.79 -4.78 27.51
CA THR A 288 6.65 -5.97 27.56
C THR A 288 7.89 -5.69 28.38
N ALA A 289 8.51 -6.72 28.94
CA ALA A 289 9.74 -6.58 29.72
C ALA A 289 10.87 -6.02 28.80
N ASP A 290 11.42 -4.85 29.16
CA ASP A 290 12.50 -4.19 28.43
C ASP A 290 12.22 -3.98 26.92
N GLY A 291 10.95 -3.89 26.52
CA GLY A 291 10.56 -3.76 25.10
C GLY A 291 10.79 -5.06 24.30
N ALA A 292 10.84 -6.20 24.96
CA ALA A 292 11.08 -7.50 24.31
C ALA A 292 9.96 -7.84 23.31
N ALA A 293 10.36 -8.37 22.15
CA ALA A 293 9.43 -8.81 21.13
C ALA A 293 8.60 -10.02 21.62
N VAL A 294 7.34 -10.06 21.23
CA VAL A 294 6.46 -11.21 21.44
C VAL A 294 6.56 -12.13 20.23
N ASP A 295 6.90 -13.40 20.48
CA ASP A 295 6.89 -14.45 19.46
C ASP A 295 5.77 -15.45 19.78
N LEU A 296 4.90 -15.73 18.79
CA LEU A 296 3.82 -16.71 18.94
C LEU A 296 4.33 -18.14 19.21
N ALA A 297 5.58 -18.44 18.81
CA ALA A 297 6.18 -19.73 19.12
C ALA A 297 6.40 -19.93 20.63
N ASP A 298 6.69 -18.85 21.37
CA ASP A 298 6.88 -18.88 22.82
C ASP A 298 5.56 -18.94 23.58
N LEU A 299 4.44 -18.66 22.91
CA LEU A 299 3.08 -18.69 23.47
C LEU A 299 2.36 -20.03 23.27
N ARG A 300 3.03 -21.05 22.74
CA ARG A 300 2.45 -22.40 22.63
C ARG A 300 2.01 -22.93 23.99
N GLY A 301 0.85 -23.55 24.01
CA GLY A 301 0.19 -23.98 25.25
C GLY A 301 -0.72 -22.94 25.89
N ARG A 302 -0.83 -21.75 25.30
CA ARG A 302 -1.75 -20.69 25.72
C ARG A 302 -2.71 -20.36 24.59
N VAL A 303 -3.91 -19.93 24.94
CA VAL A 303 -4.85 -19.30 23.99
C VAL A 303 -4.40 -17.89 23.74
N VAL A 304 -4.32 -17.47 22.47
CA VAL A 304 -3.85 -16.13 22.11
C VAL A 304 -4.95 -15.38 21.36
N LEU A 305 -5.19 -14.12 21.75
CA LEU A 305 -6.03 -13.19 21.04
C LEU A 305 -5.14 -12.09 20.44
N ILE A 306 -5.06 -12.02 19.10
CA ILE A 306 -4.46 -10.87 18.41
C ILE A 306 -5.56 -9.85 18.16
N ASP A 307 -5.34 -8.63 18.64
CA ASP A 307 -6.24 -7.49 18.50
C ASP A 307 -5.58 -6.41 17.63
N PHE A 308 -6.07 -6.22 16.41
CA PHE A 308 -5.64 -5.13 15.52
C PHE A 308 -6.45 -3.88 15.81
N TRP A 309 -5.78 -2.81 16.20
CA TRP A 309 -6.43 -1.57 16.63
C TRP A 309 -5.66 -0.32 16.24
N ALA A 310 -6.33 0.83 16.31
CA ALA A 310 -5.75 2.16 16.21
C ALA A 310 -6.38 3.05 17.27
N TYR A 311 -5.59 3.88 17.95
CA TYR A 311 -6.09 4.57 19.15
C TYR A 311 -7.11 5.68 18.85
N SER A 312 -7.11 6.25 17.64
CA SER A 312 -8.10 7.26 17.24
C SER A 312 -9.35 6.69 16.56
N CYS A 313 -9.34 5.39 16.23
CA CYS A 313 -10.46 4.70 15.63
C CYS A 313 -11.61 4.50 16.64
N ILE A 314 -12.80 5.06 16.36
CA ILE A 314 -13.94 4.98 17.29
C ILE A 314 -14.43 3.55 17.52
N ASN A 315 -14.45 2.72 16.47
CA ASN A 315 -14.87 1.33 16.58
C ASN A 315 -13.92 0.54 17.49
N CYS A 316 -12.61 0.87 17.44
CA CYS A 316 -11.63 0.30 18.37
C CYS A 316 -11.86 0.79 19.80
N GLN A 317 -12.19 2.08 19.99
CA GLN A 317 -12.45 2.63 21.32
C GLN A 317 -13.65 1.94 22.00
N ARG A 318 -14.67 1.52 21.22
CA ARG A 318 -15.80 0.73 21.72
C ARG A 318 -15.44 -0.74 21.97
N SER A 319 -14.50 -1.30 21.19
CA SER A 319 -14.05 -2.69 21.34
C SER A 319 -13.08 -2.90 22.50
N ILE A 320 -12.14 -1.97 22.73
CA ILE A 320 -11.06 -2.08 23.70
C ILE A 320 -11.53 -2.42 25.12
N PRO A 321 -12.60 -1.84 25.68
CA PRO A 321 -13.08 -2.21 27.01
C PRO A 321 -13.39 -3.69 27.16
N HIS A 322 -13.92 -4.35 26.13
CA HIS A 322 -14.16 -5.79 26.13
C HIS A 322 -12.85 -6.57 26.12
N VAL A 323 -11.88 -6.18 25.27
CA VAL A 323 -10.58 -6.84 25.17
C VAL A 323 -9.78 -6.72 26.48
N VAL A 324 -9.80 -5.55 27.11
CA VAL A 324 -9.19 -5.33 28.43
C VAL A 324 -9.85 -6.22 29.48
N ALA A 325 -11.18 -6.27 29.51
CA ALA A 325 -11.89 -7.11 30.46
C ALA A 325 -11.59 -8.61 30.26
N TRP A 326 -11.45 -9.09 29.02
CA TRP A 326 -11.06 -10.47 28.75
C TRP A 326 -9.63 -10.76 29.21
N ASP A 327 -8.69 -9.85 28.96
CA ASP A 327 -7.33 -9.99 29.44
C ASP A 327 -7.29 -10.06 30.97
N GLU A 328 -7.96 -9.14 31.67
CA GLU A 328 -8.04 -9.14 33.13
C GLU A 328 -8.66 -10.41 33.69
N ALA A 329 -9.77 -10.89 33.09
CA ALA A 329 -10.50 -12.06 33.59
C ALA A 329 -9.77 -13.36 33.29
N TYR A 330 -9.12 -13.53 32.16
CA TYR A 330 -8.66 -14.83 31.66
C TYR A 330 -7.14 -14.95 31.53
N ARG A 331 -6.34 -13.92 31.82
CA ARG A 331 -4.86 -13.94 31.81
C ARG A 331 -4.31 -15.09 32.64
N ASP A 332 -4.81 -15.24 33.86
CA ASP A 332 -4.40 -16.32 34.79
C ASP A 332 -4.95 -17.69 34.37
N ALA A 333 -6.03 -17.73 33.63
CA ALA A 333 -6.61 -18.96 33.09
C ALA A 333 -5.93 -19.46 31.81
N GLY A 334 -4.98 -18.71 31.26
CA GLY A 334 -4.19 -19.11 30.10
C GLY A 334 -4.43 -18.29 28.81
N LEU A 335 -5.23 -17.21 28.84
CA LEU A 335 -5.33 -16.28 27.74
C LEU A 335 -4.08 -15.38 27.69
N THR A 336 -3.64 -15.06 26.50
CA THR A 336 -2.68 -13.98 26.24
C THR A 336 -3.24 -13.07 25.15
N VAL A 337 -3.46 -11.81 25.49
CA VAL A 337 -3.83 -10.79 24.51
C VAL A 337 -2.59 -10.12 23.98
N VAL A 338 -2.52 -9.93 22.67
CA VAL A 338 -1.45 -9.18 21.98
C VAL A 338 -2.11 -8.13 21.09
N GLY A 339 -2.00 -6.88 21.47
CA GLY A 339 -2.46 -5.75 20.66
C GLY A 339 -1.47 -5.45 19.54
N ILE A 340 -1.95 -5.30 18.32
CA ILE A 340 -1.17 -4.84 17.18
C ILE A 340 -1.73 -3.49 16.77
N HIS A 341 -1.04 -2.44 17.22
CA HIS A 341 -1.41 -1.07 16.86
C HIS A 341 -0.97 -0.77 15.43
N SER A 342 -1.95 -0.71 14.52
CA SER A 342 -1.75 -0.52 13.08
C SER A 342 -2.29 0.85 12.68
N PRO A 343 -1.42 1.83 12.36
CA PRO A 343 -1.82 3.22 12.21
C PRO A 343 -2.65 3.48 10.95
N GLU A 344 -3.74 4.21 11.09
CA GLU A 344 -4.51 4.78 9.99
C GLU A 344 -3.96 6.15 9.56
N TYR A 345 -3.49 6.94 10.54
CA TYR A 345 -2.95 8.29 10.35
C TYR A 345 -1.47 8.36 10.66
N ALA A 346 -0.79 9.39 10.11
CA ALA A 346 0.64 9.59 10.34
C ALA A 346 0.98 9.88 11.81
N PHE A 347 0.08 10.56 12.55
CA PHE A 347 0.30 10.85 13.97
C PHE A 347 0.23 9.60 14.86
N GLU A 348 -0.42 8.54 14.40
CA GLU A 348 -0.51 7.24 15.09
C GLU A 348 0.78 6.43 15.01
N LYS A 349 1.74 6.84 14.18
CA LYS A 349 3.08 6.24 14.10
C LYS A 349 4.02 6.71 15.22
N GLU A 350 3.66 7.77 15.92
CA GLU A 350 4.45 8.33 17.00
C GLU A 350 4.26 7.53 18.29
N PRO A 351 5.31 6.86 18.83
CA PRO A 351 5.17 5.99 20.00
C PRO A 351 4.52 6.67 21.20
N ARG A 352 4.89 7.94 21.49
CA ARG A 352 4.30 8.72 22.59
C ARG A 352 2.78 8.89 22.50
N ASN A 353 2.24 8.97 21.26
CA ASN A 353 0.81 9.11 21.03
C ASN A 353 0.09 7.78 21.30
N VAL A 354 0.69 6.68 20.83
CA VAL A 354 0.18 5.32 21.08
C VAL A 354 0.22 5.00 22.58
N GLU A 355 1.33 5.34 23.28
CA GLU A 355 1.44 5.17 24.72
C GLU A 355 0.41 5.99 25.49
N ALA A 356 0.04 7.17 25.00
CA ALA A 356 -1.04 7.96 25.60
C ALA A 356 -2.38 7.22 25.44
N GLY A 357 -2.69 6.70 24.25
CA GLY A 357 -3.89 5.89 24.02
C GLY A 357 -3.91 4.63 24.89
N ILE A 358 -2.80 3.90 25.00
CA ILE A 358 -2.66 2.72 25.88
C ILE A 358 -3.03 3.07 27.33
N ARG A 359 -2.52 4.20 27.84
CA ARG A 359 -2.84 4.65 29.21
C ARG A 359 -4.30 5.08 29.35
N ASP A 360 -4.83 5.82 28.39
CA ASP A 360 -6.19 6.34 28.44
C ASP A 360 -7.23 5.20 28.40
N PHE A 361 -6.92 4.10 27.70
CA PHE A 361 -7.79 2.92 27.61
C PHE A 361 -7.51 1.85 28.66
N GLY A 362 -6.51 2.03 29.52
CA GLY A 362 -6.17 1.08 30.57
C GLY A 362 -5.60 -0.25 30.03
N ILE A 363 -4.94 -0.24 28.88
CA ILE A 363 -4.36 -1.43 28.26
C ILE A 363 -3.09 -1.85 29.01
N GLU A 364 -3.08 -3.07 29.56
CA GLU A 364 -1.94 -3.65 30.26
C GLU A 364 -1.27 -4.79 29.49
N TYR A 365 -1.96 -5.41 28.53
CA TYR A 365 -1.38 -6.44 27.68
C TYR A 365 -0.32 -5.89 26.72
N ALA A 366 0.51 -6.78 26.15
CA ALA A 366 1.57 -6.42 25.22
C ALA A 366 1.01 -5.74 23.95
N VAL A 367 1.63 -4.63 23.53
CA VAL A 367 1.25 -3.91 22.32
C VAL A 367 2.45 -3.73 21.42
N GLY A 368 2.36 -4.24 20.18
CA GLY A 368 3.33 -4.03 19.12
C GLY A 368 2.91 -2.89 18.18
N LEU A 369 3.83 -1.97 17.87
CA LEU A 369 3.61 -0.87 16.94
C LEU A 369 3.94 -1.32 15.51
N ASP A 370 2.93 -1.60 14.70
CA ASP A 370 3.04 -2.08 13.31
C ASP A 370 2.99 -0.91 12.32
N ASN A 371 3.90 0.08 12.45
CA ASN A 371 3.90 1.32 11.67
C ASN A 371 4.05 1.11 10.16
N SER A 372 4.59 -0.02 9.74
CA SER A 372 4.76 -0.42 8.34
C SER A 372 3.61 -1.28 7.81
N LEU A 373 2.64 -1.64 8.67
CA LEU A 373 1.54 -2.56 8.38
C LEU A 373 2.03 -3.94 7.92
N ALA A 374 3.16 -4.41 8.44
CA ALA A 374 3.76 -5.68 8.05
C ALA A 374 3.00 -6.87 8.66
N THR A 375 2.71 -6.83 9.96
CA THR A 375 1.87 -7.83 10.64
C THR A 375 0.44 -7.74 10.15
N TRP A 376 -0.12 -6.54 9.99
CA TRP A 376 -1.41 -6.30 9.35
C TRP A 376 -1.53 -7.03 8.01
N THR A 377 -0.53 -6.86 7.14
CA THR A 377 -0.50 -7.48 5.81
C THR A 377 -0.33 -9.00 5.90
N ASN A 378 0.49 -9.49 6.85
CA ASN A 378 0.72 -10.91 7.03
C ASN A 378 -0.54 -11.64 7.54
N TYR A 379 -1.34 -10.99 8.37
CA TYR A 379 -2.66 -11.47 8.79
C TYR A 379 -3.76 -11.21 7.75
N ARG A 380 -3.44 -10.60 6.61
CA ARG A 380 -4.39 -10.21 5.55
C ARG A 380 -5.54 -9.36 6.10
N ASN A 381 -5.26 -8.57 7.14
CA ASN A 381 -6.24 -7.72 7.78
C ASN A 381 -6.65 -6.53 6.90
N ARG A 382 -7.86 -6.01 7.06
CA ARG A 382 -8.45 -4.90 6.30
C ARG A 382 -9.28 -3.95 7.15
N TYR A 383 -9.57 -4.30 8.38
CA TYR A 383 -10.53 -3.61 9.23
C TYR A 383 -9.96 -3.29 10.61
N TRP A 384 -10.43 -2.21 11.18
CA TRP A 384 -10.26 -1.85 12.58
C TRP A 384 -11.62 -1.81 13.27
N PRO A 385 -11.77 -2.44 14.46
CA PRO A 385 -10.86 -3.44 15.02
C PRO A 385 -10.92 -4.76 14.26
N ALA A 386 -9.95 -5.66 14.52
CA ALA A 386 -10.03 -7.04 14.06
C ALA A 386 -9.41 -7.99 15.08
N HIS A 387 -10.08 -9.09 15.34
CA HIS A 387 -9.67 -10.10 16.30
C HIS A 387 -9.34 -11.42 15.62
N TYR A 388 -8.20 -12.00 15.98
CA TYR A 388 -7.81 -13.34 15.54
C TYR A 388 -7.58 -14.19 16.79
N LEU A 389 -8.43 -15.20 17.01
CA LEU A 389 -8.36 -16.10 18.15
C LEU A 389 -7.59 -17.36 17.76
N ILE A 390 -6.58 -17.70 18.54
CA ILE A 390 -5.58 -18.74 18.27
C ILE A 390 -5.60 -19.74 19.44
N ASP A 391 -5.64 -21.02 19.12
CA ASP A 391 -5.60 -22.09 20.13
C ASP A 391 -4.19 -22.33 20.70
N ALA A 392 -4.11 -23.21 21.70
CA ALA A 392 -2.86 -23.56 22.36
C ALA A 392 -1.83 -24.21 21.42
N GLU A 393 -2.26 -24.83 20.34
CA GLU A 393 -1.44 -25.42 19.29
C GLU A 393 -0.99 -24.37 18.27
N GLY A 394 -1.55 -23.15 18.33
CA GLY A 394 -1.23 -22.00 17.45
C GLY A 394 -1.96 -22.03 16.13
N THR A 395 -3.13 -22.64 16.08
CA THR A 395 -4.04 -22.60 14.94
C THR A 395 -5.00 -21.44 15.11
N VAL A 396 -5.23 -20.66 14.07
CA VAL A 396 -6.30 -19.65 14.05
C VAL A 396 -7.64 -20.37 14.03
N ARG A 397 -8.49 -20.07 15.01
CA ARG A 397 -9.76 -20.75 15.23
C ARG A 397 -10.98 -19.86 14.99
N HIS A 398 -10.77 -18.54 15.00
CA HIS A 398 -11.84 -17.56 14.76
C HIS A 398 -11.24 -16.25 14.29
N ILE A 399 -11.95 -15.58 13.37
CA ILE A 399 -11.63 -14.24 12.88
C ILE A 399 -12.90 -13.39 13.00
N ALA A 400 -12.78 -12.20 13.59
CA ALA A 400 -13.86 -11.22 13.66
C ALA A 400 -13.34 -9.87 13.15
N PHE A 401 -13.98 -9.33 12.12
CA PHE A 401 -13.71 -8.02 11.57
C PHE A 401 -14.77 -7.01 11.99
N GLY A 402 -14.32 -5.85 12.42
CA GLY A 402 -15.18 -4.80 12.94
C GLY A 402 -15.52 -5.00 14.40
N GLU A 403 -16.43 -4.18 14.92
CA GLU A 403 -16.92 -4.20 16.27
C GLU A 403 -18.17 -5.08 16.45
N GLY A 404 -18.54 -5.38 17.71
CA GLY A 404 -19.75 -6.12 18.06
C GLY A 404 -19.54 -7.62 18.25
N HIS A 405 -20.63 -8.30 18.66
CA HIS A 405 -20.65 -9.74 18.95
C HIS A 405 -19.61 -10.17 19.99
N TYR A 406 -19.34 -9.34 20.97
CA TYR A 406 -18.32 -9.57 22.00
C TYR A 406 -18.66 -10.77 22.87
N ASP A 407 -19.93 -11.00 23.17
CA ASP A 407 -20.44 -12.19 23.88
C ASP A 407 -20.05 -13.51 23.17
N ARG A 408 -20.10 -13.50 21.83
CA ARG A 408 -19.69 -14.65 21.02
C ARG A 408 -18.18 -14.86 21.10
N THR A 409 -17.40 -13.81 20.90
CA THR A 409 -15.94 -13.89 20.96
C THR A 409 -15.48 -14.39 22.34
N GLU A 410 -16.06 -13.86 23.42
CA GLU A 410 -15.78 -14.31 24.77
C GLU A 410 -16.14 -15.78 24.99
N ARG A 411 -17.29 -16.23 24.49
CA ARG A 411 -17.68 -17.63 24.56
C ARG A 411 -16.66 -18.56 23.89
N LEU A 412 -16.17 -18.16 22.70
CA LEU A 412 -15.15 -18.92 21.97
C LEU A 412 -13.78 -18.90 22.67
N ILE A 413 -13.39 -17.78 23.30
CA ILE A 413 -12.21 -17.71 24.17
C ILE A 413 -12.32 -18.72 25.28
N ARG A 414 -13.46 -18.78 25.99
CA ARG A 414 -13.71 -19.70 27.11
C ARG A 414 -13.67 -21.16 26.66
N GLU A 415 -14.25 -21.48 25.49
CA GLU A 415 -14.20 -22.81 24.90
C GLU A 415 -12.75 -23.28 24.67
N LEU A 416 -11.90 -22.42 24.07
CA LEU A 416 -10.49 -22.76 23.86
C LEU A 416 -9.69 -22.87 25.18
N LEU A 417 -10.02 -22.07 26.19
CA LEU A 417 -9.38 -22.17 27.51
C LEU A 417 -9.73 -23.48 28.22
N GLU A 418 -10.98 -23.93 28.09
CA GLU A 418 -11.43 -25.24 28.61
C GLU A 418 -10.76 -26.38 27.85
N ASP A 419 -10.61 -26.28 26.53
CA ASP A 419 -9.91 -27.26 25.70
C ASP A 419 -8.41 -27.33 26.03
N ALA A 420 -7.75 -26.18 26.20
CA ALA A 420 -6.33 -26.10 26.54
C ALA A 420 -6.02 -26.61 27.95
N ASN A 421 -6.94 -26.46 28.89
CA ASN A 421 -6.77 -26.88 30.28
C ASN A 421 -8.06 -27.55 30.83
N PRO A 422 -8.34 -28.80 30.47
CA PRO A 422 -9.52 -29.51 30.93
C PRO A 422 -9.57 -29.59 32.45
N GLY A 423 -10.59 -29.00 33.05
CA GLY A 423 -10.80 -28.94 34.49
C GLY A 423 -10.38 -27.63 35.15
N ALA A 424 -9.90 -26.65 34.41
CA ALA A 424 -9.77 -25.29 34.91
C ALA A 424 -11.14 -24.71 35.25
N THR A 425 -11.21 -23.99 36.36
CA THR A 425 -12.43 -23.24 36.71
C THR A 425 -12.26 -21.82 36.17
N LEU A 426 -13.00 -21.51 35.13
CA LEU A 426 -12.99 -20.17 34.56
C LEU A 426 -13.82 -19.20 35.42
N PRO A 427 -13.44 -17.92 35.52
CA PRO A 427 -14.27 -16.87 36.11
C PRO A 427 -15.60 -16.74 35.39
N ALA A 428 -16.55 -16.02 35.96
CA ALA A 428 -17.79 -15.67 35.27
C ALA A 428 -17.49 -14.84 34.01
N PRO A 429 -18.33 -14.93 32.97
CA PRO A 429 -18.23 -14.05 31.81
C PRO A 429 -18.19 -12.60 32.23
N THR A 430 -17.47 -11.79 31.46
CA THR A 430 -17.37 -10.34 31.66
C THR A 430 -18.71 -9.67 31.42
N VAL A 431 -18.95 -8.53 32.07
CA VAL A 431 -20.18 -7.76 31.91
C VAL A 431 -19.76 -6.35 31.51
N ILE A 432 -19.65 -6.12 30.20
CA ILE A 432 -19.37 -4.82 29.59
C ILE A 432 -20.55 -4.48 28.69
N ASP A 433 -21.03 -3.24 28.73
CA ASP A 433 -22.09 -2.78 27.85
C ASP A 433 -21.58 -2.74 26.40
N ASP A 434 -22.33 -3.33 25.49
CA ASP A 434 -22.02 -3.32 24.07
C ASP A 434 -22.54 -2.00 23.45
N GLU A 435 -21.62 -1.07 23.22
CA GLU A 435 -21.90 0.24 22.61
C GLU A 435 -21.86 0.20 21.07
N THR A 436 -21.78 -0.99 20.47
CA THR A 436 -21.79 -1.14 19.02
C THR A 436 -23.09 -0.57 18.43
N PRO A 437 -23.02 0.37 17.49
CA PRO A 437 -24.19 0.92 16.87
C PRO A 437 -25.04 -0.15 16.19
N THR A 438 -26.35 -0.11 16.40
CA THR A 438 -27.26 -0.99 15.66
C THR A 438 -27.21 -0.56 14.20
N LEU A 439 -26.75 -1.46 13.30
CA LEU A 439 -26.61 -1.21 11.88
C LEU A 439 -27.90 -0.66 11.28
N GLY A 440 -27.92 0.62 11.01
CA GLY A 440 -28.88 1.37 10.24
C GLY A 440 -28.13 2.13 9.15
N SER A 441 -28.81 2.91 8.35
CA SER A 441 -28.20 3.81 7.36
C SER A 441 -27.57 5.03 8.05
N THR A 442 -26.47 4.82 8.78
CA THR A 442 -25.65 5.92 9.31
C THR A 442 -24.80 6.52 8.19
N THR A 443 -24.48 7.80 8.33
CA THR A 443 -23.50 8.46 7.45
C THR A 443 -22.18 7.69 7.45
N PRO A 444 -21.61 7.38 6.29
CA PRO A 444 -20.28 6.76 6.21
C PRO A 444 -19.19 7.64 6.80
N GLU A 445 -18.13 7.04 7.32
CA GLU A 445 -16.95 7.79 7.78
C GLU A 445 -16.49 8.80 6.74
N THR A 446 -16.30 10.06 7.17
CA THR A 446 -16.03 11.18 6.27
C THR A 446 -14.64 11.74 6.51
N PHE A 447 -13.71 11.38 5.62
CA PHE A 447 -12.33 11.84 5.66
C PHE A 447 -12.20 13.26 5.08
N LEU A 448 -11.48 14.14 5.77
CA LEU A 448 -11.25 15.52 5.36
C LEU A 448 -9.94 15.70 4.58
N GLY A 449 -8.99 14.78 4.72
CA GLY A 449 -7.73 14.83 3.97
C GLY A 449 -7.91 14.51 2.49
N THR A 450 -7.12 15.14 1.62
CA THR A 450 -7.25 15.07 0.15
C THR A 450 -7.00 13.68 -0.46
N THR A 451 -6.43 12.73 0.29
CA THR A 451 -6.16 11.36 -0.21
C THR A 451 -7.34 10.41 -0.09
N LYS A 452 -8.18 10.60 0.93
CA LYS A 452 -9.31 9.72 1.22
C LYS A 452 -10.67 10.47 1.16
N GLN A 453 -10.64 11.77 0.82
CA GLN A 453 -11.85 12.59 0.81
C GLN A 453 -12.92 12.01 -0.12
N VAL A 454 -14.13 11.90 0.42
CA VAL A 454 -15.35 11.56 -0.28
C VAL A 454 -16.47 12.49 0.24
N ASN A 455 -17.57 12.61 -0.50
CA ASN A 455 -18.77 13.35 -0.09
C ASN A 455 -18.57 14.86 0.18
N PHE A 456 -17.59 15.50 -0.46
CA PHE A 456 -17.48 16.96 -0.43
C PHE A 456 -18.53 17.59 -1.32
N ALA A 457 -19.37 18.47 -0.75
CA ALA A 457 -20.51 19.10 -1.42
C ALA A 457 -20.24 20.53 -1.92
N GLY A 458 -19.01 21.06 -1.76
CA GLY A 458 -18.68 22.40 -2.25
C GLY A 458 -18.44 22.44 -3.75
N ASP A 459 -18.57 23.65 -4.34
CA ASP A 459 -18.33 23.89 -5.76
C ASP A 459 -16.84 24.00 -6.13
N GLU A 460 -15.99 24.28 -5.13
CA GLU A 460 -14.55 24.48 -5.30
C GLU A 460 -13.83 23.15 -5.47
N ARG A 461 -12.65 23.19 -6.14
CA ARG A 461 -11.83 21.99 -6.29
C ARG A 461 -11.14 21.59 -4.98
N TYR A 462 -11.46 20.41 -4.49
CA TYR A 462 -10.85 19.83 -3.31
C TYR A 462 -9.49 19.19 -3.64
N ARG A 463 -8.40 19.94 -3.40
CA ARG A 463 -7.03 19.49 -3.68
C ARG A 463 -6.05 20.09 -2.70
N ARG A 464 -4.89 19.47 -2.53
CA ARG A 464 -3.82 19.97 -1.66
C ARG A 464 -3.38 21.38 -2.06
N SER A 465 -3.90 22.39 -1.37
CA SER A 465 -3.61 23.82 -1.55
C SER A 465 -4.27 24.59 -0.42
N THR A 466 -3.91 25.86 -0.25
CA THR A 466 -4.74 26.82 0.49
C THR A 466 -5.81 27.34 -0.48
N THR A 467 -7.06 27.23 -0.07
CA THR A 467 -8.22 27.59 -0.90
C THR A 467 -9.29 28.23 -0.03
N THR A 468 -9.92 29.29 -0.53
CA THR A 468 -11.11 29.87 0.07
C THR A 468 -12.34 29.12 -0.42
N PHE A 469 -13.15 28.70 0.53
CA PHE A 469 -14.40 27.97 0.29
C PHE A 469 -15.59 28.81 0.74
N ALA A 470 -16.76 28.47 0.20
CA ALA A 470 -18.04 29.00 0.65
C ALA A 470 -19.06 27.86 0.73
N PHE A 471 -19.94 27.91 1.72
CA PHE A 471 -21.01 26.91 1.82
C PHE A 471 -21.91 26.95 0.59
N PRO A 472 -22.20 25.79 -0.04
CA PRO A 472 -23.17 25.70 -1.11
C PRO A 472 -24.57 26.10 -0.59
N ARG A 473 -25.44 26.55 -1.48
CA ARG A 473 -26.83 26.90 -1.16
C ARG A 473 -27.64 25.69 -0.72
N GLU A 474 -27.41 24.56 -1.37
CA GLU A 474 -28.02 23.27 -1.06
C GLU A 474 -26.87 22.28 -0.83
N GLN A 475 -26.98 21.46 0.19
CA GLN A 475 -26.00 20.43 0.53
C GLN A 475 -26.69 19.08 0.51
N ALA A 476 -26.04 18.08 -0.08
CA ALA A 476 -26.57 16.72 -0.11
C ALA A 476 -26.53 16.10 1.29
N ALA A 477 -27.45 15.18 1.57
CA ALA A 477 -27.36 14.36 2.77
C ALA A 477 -26.03 13.58 2.78
N ASP A 478 -25.54 13.25 3.97
CA ASP A 478 -24.31 12.50 4.20
C ASP A 478 -23.09 13.12 3.52
N SER A 479 -22.99 14.46 3.56
CA SER A 479 -21.92 15.22 2.95
C SER A 479 -21.37 16.31 3.86
N PHE A 480 -20.18 16.82 3.54
CA PHE A 480 -19.60 17.98 4.21
C PHE A 480 -19.30 19.11 3.22
N ALA A 481 -19.33 20.33 3.71
CA ALA A 481 -18.93 21.53 2.99
C ALA A 481 -18.03 22.40 3.86
N LEU A 482 -17.21 23.24 3.23
CA LEU A 482 -16.29 24.16 3.90
C LEU A 482 -16.71 25.62 3.66
N ASP A 483 -16.39 26.49 4.64
CA ASP A 483 -16.43 27.94 4.53
C ASP A 483 -15.19 28.55 5.13
N GLY A 484 -14.68 29.62 4.51
CA GLY A 484 -13.44 30.28 4.92
C GLY A 484 -12.19 29.75 4.21
N ASP A 485 -11.04 30.15 4.73
CA ASP A 485 -9.74 29.79 4.15
C ASP A 485 -9.19 28.53 4.80
N TRP A 486 -8.99 27.49 3.98
CA TRP A 486 -8.47 26.20 4.43
C TRP A 486 -7.19 25.80 3.71
N ALA A 487 -6.21 25.36 4.48
CA ALA A 487 -5.04 24.65 4.00
C ALA A 487 -5.35 23.15 3.97
N LEU A 488 -5.55 22.58 2.77
CA LEU A 488 -5.86 21.17 2.60
C LEU A 488 -4.57 20.34 2.55
N GLY A 489 -4.38 19.46 3.54
CA GLY A 489 -3.33 18.47 3.62
C GLY A 489 -3.71 17.14 2.96
N THR A 490 -2.82 16.14 3.06
CA THR A 490 -3.08 14.77 2.58
C THR A 490 -4.02 14.01 3.50
N GLN A 491 -3.92 14.22 4.83
CA GLN A 491 -4.69 13.51 5.85
C GLN A 491 -5.57 14.42 6.70
N SER A 492 -5.31 15.74 6.71
CA SER A 492 -6.05 16.72 7.51
C SER A 492 -6.28 18.00 6.72
N ILE A 493 -7.17 18.84 7.28
CA ILE A 493 -7.40 20.22 6.86
C ILE A 493 -7.18 21.15 8.05
N THR A 494 -6.64 22.34 7.80
CA THR A 494 -6.32 23.33 8.86
C THR A 494 -6.78 24.70 8.41
N PRO A 495 -7.46 25.52 9.25
CA PRO A 495 -7.78 26.89 8.91
C PRO A 495 -6.54 27.74 8.62
N ALA A 496 -6.55 28.51 7.53
CA ALA A 496 -5.42 29.31 7.09
C ALA A 496 -5.53 30.76 7.55
N GLY A 497 -5.13 31.01 8.80
CA GLY A 497 -4.97 32.36 9.36
C GLY A 497 -6.16 32.90 10.14
N ALA A 498 -7.39 32.59 9.80
CA ALA A 498 -8.62 32.93 10.52
C ALA A 498 -9.43 31.66 10.84
N PRO A 499 -10.33 31.67 11.83
CA PRO A 499 -11.27 30.58 12.03
C PRO A 499 -12.07 30.29 10.74
N ALA A 500 -12.32 29.02 10.48
CA ALA A 500 -13.03 28.54 9.30
C ALA A 500 -13.98 27.41 9.70
N SER A 501 -15.01 27.16 8.90
CA SER A 501 -16.15 26.33 9.30
C SER A 501 -16.29 25.11 8.40
N VAL A 502 -16.68 24.00 9.02
CA VAL A 502 -17.16 22.78 8.34
C VAL A 502 -18.65 22.64 8.61
N ARG A 503 -19.46 22.48 7.57
CA ARG A 503 -20.86 22.10 7.71
C ARG A 503 -21.03 20.64 7.30
N LEU A 504 -21.65 19.86 8.17
CA LEU A 504 -21.87 18.43 8.01
C LEU A 504 -23.36 18.14 7.98
N GLU A 505 -23.84 17.48 6.93
CA GLU A 505 -25.16 16.86 6.87
C GLU A 505 -25.00 15.38 7.22
N TYR A 506 -25.63 14.91 8.29
CA TYR A 506 -25.40 13.57 8.81
C TYR A 506 -26.70 12.85 9.21
N THR A 507 -26.58 11.53 9.32
CA THR A 507 -27.56 10.63 9.94
C THR A 507 -26.82 9.71 10.89
N ALA A 508 -26.99 9.87 12.20
CA ALA A 508 -26.27 9.11 13.23
C ALA A 508 -26.95 9.24 14.60
N THR A 509 -26.60 8.37 15.54
CA THR A 509 -26.85 8.56 16.98
C THR A 509 -25.69 9.29 17.63
N GLU A 510 -24.49 9.13 17.11
CA GLU A 510 -23.27 9.73 17.61
C GLU A 510 -22.44 10.33 16.46
N VAL A 511 -21.93 11.54 16.65
CA VAL A 511 -20.99 12.18 15.73
C VAL A 511 -19.73 12.54 16.50
N ARG A 512 -18.60 12.08 15.98
CA ARG A 512 -17.27 12.42 16.49
C ARG A 512 -16.39 13.01 15.41
N VAL A 513 -15.34 13.74 15.82
CA VAL A 513 -14.33 14.26 14.93
C VAL A 513 -12.94 13.95 15.48
N VAL A 514 -12.03 13.53 14.61
CA VAL A 514 -10.60 13.38 14.96
C VAL A 514 -9.91 14.73 14.76
N LEU A 515 -9.37 15.30 15.85
CA LEU A 515 -8.69 16.58 15.86
C LEU A 515 -7.28 16.45 16.46
N GLY A 516 -6.36 17.29 15.98
CA GLY A 516 -5.02 17.46 16.51
C GLY A 516 -4.60 18.92 16.55
N GLY A 517 -3.38 19.18 17.04
CA GLY A 517 -2.87 20.55 17.18
C GLY A 517 -3.33 21.24 18.46
N GLU A 518 -3.33 22.58 18.47
CA GLU A 518 -3.71 23.38 19.63
C GLU A 518 -4.67 24.49 19.22
N GLY A 519 -5.78 24.63 19.94
CA GLY A 519 -6.78 25.65 19.69
C GLY A 519 -8.15 25.30 20.22
N THR A 520 -9.19 25.85 19.58
CA THR A 520 -10.58 25.65 19.99
C THR A 520 -11.46 25.30 18.79
N VAL A 521 -12.45 24.47 19.05
CA VAL A 521 -13.51 24.14 18.10
C VAL A 521 -14.84 24.49 18.75
N THR A 522 -15.68 25.21 18.01
CA THR A 522 -17.06 25.52 18.43
C THR A 522 -18.01 24.74 17.54
N VAL A 523 -18.87 23.96 18.16
CA VAL A 523 -19.84 23.07 17.50
C VAL A 523 -21.22 23.64 17.69
N THR A 524 -21.92 23.89 16.59
CA THR A 524 -23.32 24.38 16.58
C THR A 524 -24.23 23.29 16.04
N ASP A 525 -25.14 22.81 16.87
CA ASP A 525 -26.20 21.84 16.54
C ASP A 525 -27.56 22.46 16.86
N GLY A 526 -28.24 22.95 15.84
CA GLY A 526 -29.44 23.76 16.00
C GLY A 526 -29.20 25.02 16.83
N ASP A 527 -29.86 25.12 17.98
CA ASP A 527 -29.70 26.26 18.93
C ASP A 527 -28.61 26.00 19.99
N ARG A 528 -28.00 24.82 19.97
CA ARG A 528 -26.98 24.42 20.96
C ARG A 528 -25.59 24.73 20.43
N GLU A 529 -24.83 25.47 21.23
CA GLU A 529 -23.41 25.73 20.97
C GLU A 529 -22.56 25.05 22.06
N THR A 530 -21.54 24.31 21.63
CA THR A 530 -20.58 23.63 22.52
C THR A 530 -19.16 24.00 22.10
N ARG A 531 -18.34 24.40 23.05
CA ARG A 531 -16.93 24.70 22.83
C ARG A 531 -16.06 23.57 23.33
N ILE A 532 -15.08 23.18 22.51
CA ILE A 532 -14.12 22.13 22.76
C ILE A 532 -12.70 22.74 22.69
N ASP A 533 -11.90 22.57 23.74
CA ASP A 533 -10.49 22.92 23.72
C ASP A 533 -9.68 21.73 23.19
N VAL A 534 -8.93 21.95 22.12
CA VAL A 534 -8.09 20.93 21.45
C VAL A 534 -6.66 21.13 21.90
N SER A 535 -6.05 20.09 22.45
CA SER A 535 -4.65 20.08 22.88
C SER A 535 -4.13 18.67 23.09
N GLY A 536 -2.81 18.53 23.15
CA GLY A 536 -2.15 17.26 23.40
C GLY A 536 -2.05 16.38 22.14
N VAL A 537 -2.17 15.07 22.32
CA VAL A 537 -2.11 14.12 21.19
C VAL A 537 -3.39 14.20 20.37
N PRO A 538 -3.31 14.02 19.03
CA PRO A 538 -4.52 13.95 18.20
C PRO A 538 -5.43 12.82 18.67
N ARG A 539 -6.72 13.09 18.79
CA ARG A 539 -7.72 12.12 19.30
C ARG A 539 -9.12 12.40 18.78
N SER A 540 -10.03 11.47 19.03
CA SER A 540 -11.46 11.60 18.74
C SER A 540 -12.16 12.43 19.81
N TYR A 541 -13.00 13.40 19.38
CA TYR A 541 -13.83 14.26 20.22
C TYR A 541 -15.31 14.04 19.89
N LEU A 542 -16.13 13.85 20.92
CA LEU A 542 -17.58 13.73 20.80
C LEU A 542 -18.19 15.10 20.48
N LEU A 543 -18.98 15.19 19.42
CA LEU A 543 -19.68 16.40 18.99
C LEU A 543 -21.18 16.33 19.30
N VAL A 544 -21.80 15.20 18.96
CA VAL A 544 -23.23 14.94 19.15
C VAL A 544 -23.42 13.55 19.74
N GLN A 545 -24.35 13.45 20.68
CA GLN A 545 -24.89 12.19 21.17
C GLN A 545 -26.39 12.29 21.33
N ALA A 546 -27.11 11.40 20.70
CA ALA A 546 -28.56 11.31 20.71
C ALA A 546 -29.04 9.94 21.17
N ASP A 547 -30.24 9.84 21.73
CA ASP A 547 -30.83 8.59 22.20
C ASP A 547 -31.35 7.69 21.05
N SER A 548 -31.43 8.23 19.83
CA SER A 548 -31.94 7.51 18.66
C SER A 548 -31.35 8.06 17.37
N LEU A 549 -31.30 7.18 16.34
CA LEU A 549 -30.85 7.55 15.01
C LEU A 549 -31.65 8.74 14.48
N GLY A 550 -30.97 9.79 14.08
CA GLY A 550 -31.55 11.00 13.54
C GLY A 550 -30.67 11.68 12.51
N SER A 551 -31.28 12.47 11.63
CA SER A 551 -30.54 13.31 10.68
C SER A 551 -30.45 14.73 11.21
N GLY A 552 -29.30 15.38 11.01
CA GLY A 552 -29.06 16.75 11.46
C GLY A 552 -28.04 17.48 10.59
N THR A 553 -27.96 18.78 10.85
CA THR A 553 -26.94 19.66 10.26
C THR A 553 -26.05 20.18 11.39
N LEU A 554 -24.78 19.91 11.30
CA LEU A 554 -23.78 20.36 12.28
C LEU A 554 -22.84 21.39 11.66
N THR A 555 -22.61 22.49 12.33
CA THR A 555 -21.55 23.46 11.96
C THR A 555 -20.44 23.39 12.98
N VAL A 556 -19.21 23.22 12.50
CA VAL A 556 -18.00 23.09 13.30
C VAL A 556 -17.03 24.21 12.93
N ASP A 557 -16.93 25.21 13.79
CA ASP A 557 -16.01 26.33 13.64
C ASP A 557 -14.66 25.95 14.24
N VAL A 558 -13.63 25.92 13.41
CA VAL A 558 -12.28 25.48 13.79
C VAL A 558 -11.35 26.68 13.85
N SER A 559 -10.61 26.83 14.96
CA SER A 559 -9.61 27.87 15.08
C SER A 559 -8.32 27.51 14.34
N PRO A 560 -7.52 28.51 13.90
CA PRO A 560 -6.17 28.26 13.38
C PRO A 560 -5.32 27.47 14.39
N GLY A 561 -4.50 26.55 13.88
CA GLY A 561 -3.66 25.66 14.70
C GLY A 561 -4.29 24.32 15.05
N VAL A 562 -5.58 24.13 14.74
CA VAL A 562 -6.27 22.83 14.86
C VAL A 562 -6.31 22.15 13.51
N ASP A 563 -5.89 20.90 13.49
CA ASP A 563 -5.99 19.98 12.33
C ASP A 563 -7.22 19.10 12.48
N ALA A 564 -8.09 19.09 11.48
CA ALA A 564 -9.25 18.21 11.41
C ALA A 564 -9.01 17.07 10.39
N TYR A 565 -9.24 15.81 10.80
CA TYR A 565 -8.88 14.62 10.03
C TYR A 565 -10.09 13.91 9.43
N SER A 566 -11.03 13.47 10.26
CA SER A 566 -12.26 12.78 9.83
C SER A 566 -13.39 13.00 10.80
N PHE A 567 -14.63 12.83 10.29
CA PHE A 567 -15.83 12.61 11.11
C PHE A 567 -16.17 11.13 11.09
N THR A 568 -16.52 10.61 12.28
CA THR A 568 -16.98 9.25 12.47
C THR A 568 -18.37 9.24 13.11
N PHE A 569 -19.13 8.22 12.82
CA PHE A 569 -20.55 8.15 13.14
C PHE A 569 -20.85 6.84 13.86
N GLY A 570 -21.75 6.90 14.85
CA GLY A 570 -22.27 5.78 15.61
C GLY A 570 -23.79 5.71 15.58
#